data_4e211b2a471a5f6a73762bca9531ecfb
#
_entry.id   4e211b2a471a5f6a73762bca9531ecfb
#
_cell.length_a   1.000
_cell.length_b   1.000
_cell.length_c   1.000
_cell.angle_alpha   90.00
_cell.angle_beta   90.00
_cell.angle_gamma   90.00
#
_symmetry.space_group_name_H-M   'P 1'
#
loop_
_entity.id
_entity.type
_entity.pdbx_description
1 polymer ?
#
loop_
_entity_poly.entity_id
_entity_poly.type
_entity_poly.pdbx_seq_one_letter_code
_entity_poly.pdbx_strand_id
1 'polypeptide(L)'
;VVVMNLFGRSADRHRERRWHLVVPALLGAVGFVVAAASSNLTIAIAFLSVAAAGAITCAPLFWSLPTSFLAGTGAAAGIALINSVGNLAGFVSPYLVGYLKDLTGATQVGMYALAAILVLGAVL
;
A
#
# COMPACT_ATOMS: atom_id res chain seq x y z
N VAL A 1 2.53 -12.79 -5.74
CA VAL A 1 3.28 -13.83 -5.00
C VAL A 1 4.77 -13.75 -5.32
N VAL A 2 5.20 -13.77 -6.61
CA VAL A 2 6.63 -13.77 -6.99
C VAL A 2 7.34 -12.51 -6.47
N VAL A 3 6.82 -11.33 -6.74
CA VAL A 3 7.39 -10.04 -6.29
C VAL A 3 7.49 -10.00 -4.76
N MET A 4 6.45 -10.41 -4.06
CA MET A 4 6.41 -10.47 -2.59
C MET A 4 7.50 -11.38 -2.01
N ASN A 5 7.72 -12.57 -2.62
CA ASN A 5 8.77 -13.50 -2.18
C ASN A 5 10.18 -12.96 -2.44
N LEU A 6 10.40 -12.30 -3.57
CA LEU A 6 11.70 -11.69 -3.92
C LEU A 6 12.05 -10.55 -2.95
N PHE A 7 11.10 -9.65 -2.71
CA PHE A 7 11.30 -8.55 -1.76
C PHE A 7 11.46 -9.04 -0.32
N GLY A 8 10.68 -10.04 0.12
CA GLY A 8 10.82 -10.65 1.45
C GLY A 8 12.21 -11.25 1.66
N ARG A 9 12.69 -12.08 0.75
CA ARG A 9 14.05 -12.68 0.83
C ARG A 9 15.15 -11.62 0.79
N SER A 10 14.99 -10.56 -0.01
CA SER A 10 15.95 -9.46 -0.08
C SER A 10 15.97 -8.65 1.22
N ALA A 11 14.80 -8.38 1.82
CA ALA A 11 14.68 -7.68 3.10
C ALA A 11 15.35 -8.44 4.26
N ASP A 12 15.16 -9.78 4.29
CA ASP A 12 15.79 -10.64 5.30
C ASP A 12 17.32 -10.69 5.17
N ARG A 13 17.82 -10.66 3.93
CA ARG A 13 19.26 -10.74 3.64
C ARG A 13 20.00 -9.44 3.99
N HIS A 14 19.40 -8.27 3.77
CA HIS A 14 20.07 -6.97 3.96
C HIS A 14 19.77 -6.31 5.31
N ARG A 15 18.87 -6.87 6.13
CA ARG A 15 18.40 -6.30 7.41
C ARG A 15 17.85 -4.86 7.32
N GLU A 16 17.72 -4.30 6.12
CA GLU A 16 17.21 -2.95 5.86
C GLU A 16 15.75 -3.00 5.42
N ARG A 17 14.85 -3.28 6.37
CA ARG A 17 13.41 -3.44 6.12
C ARG A 17 12.74 -2.15 5.64
N ARG A 18 13.28 -1.00 6.03
CA ARG A 18 12.70 0.31 5.67
C ARG A 18 12.67 0.53 4.16
N TRP A 19 13.79 0.36 3.45
CA TRP A 19 13.85 0.53 2.01
C TRP A 19 13.01 -0.47 1.23
N HIS A 20 12.93 -1.69 1.73
CA HIS A 20 12.09 -2.74 1.14
C HIS A 20 10.59 -2.49 1.31
N LEU A 21 10.20 -1.58 2.21
CA LEU A 21 8.82 -1.11 2.38
C LEU A 21 8.55 0.12 1.53
N VAL A 22 9.49 1.07 1.50
CA VAL A 22 9.38 2.33 0.75
C VAL A 22 9.32 2.08 -0.76
N VAL A 23 10.19 1.22 -1.31
CA VAL A 23 10.24 0.97 -2.76
C VAL A 23 8.93 0.41 -3.31
N PRO A 24 8.32 -0.67 -2.77
CA PRO A 24 7.02 -1.14 -3.25
C PRO A 24 5.89 -0.13 -3.07
N ALA A 25 5.90 0.65 -1.98
CA ALA A 25 4.90 1.70 -1.76
C ALA A 25 5.00 2.81 -2.83
N LEU A 26 6.20 3.27 -3.15
CA LEU A 26 6.41 4.25 -4.22
C LEU A 26 6.07 3.70 -5.60
N LEU A 27 6.41 2.43 -5.89
CA LEU A 27 5.98 1.78 -7.13
C LEU A 27 4.46 1.69 -7.22
N GLY A 28 3.79 1.40 -6.10
CA GLY A 28 2.33 1.43 -6.01
C GLY A 28 1.76 2.82 -6.30
N ALA A 29 2.34 3.86 -5.71
CA ALA A 29 1.91 5.25 -5.93
C ALA A 29 2.09 5.67 -7.42
N VAL A 30 3.24 5.37 -8.02
CA VAL A 30 3.48 5.61 -9.45
C VAL A 30 2.46 4.84 -10.31
N GLY A 31 2.17 3.59 -9.96
CA GLY A 31 1.16 2.79 -10.64
C GLY A 31 -0.21 3.46 -10.64
N PHE A 32 -0.66 4.00 -9.50
CA PHE A 32 -1.93 4.75 -9.43
C PHE A 32 -1.91 6.03 -10.25
N VAL A 33 -0.82 6.81 -10.20
CA VAL A 33 -0.70 8.07 -10.95
C VAL A 33 -0.73 7.81 -12.46
N VAL A 34 0.05 6.84 -12.95
CA VAL A 34 0.09 6.53 -14.39
C VAL A 34 -1.24 5.95 -14.86
N ALA A 35 -1.86 5.07 -14.07
CA ALA A 35 -3.17 4.52 -14.40
C ALA A 35 -4.24 5.62 -14.49
N ALA A 36 -4.22 6.59 -13.55
CA ALA A 36 -5.14 7.71 -13.54
C ALA A 36 -4.93 8.68 -14.72
N ALA A 37 -3.68 8.90 -15.12
CA ALA A 37 -3.33 9.79 -16.23
C ALA A 37 -3.54 9.15 -17.62
N SER A 38 -3.66 7.82 -17.70
CA SER A 38 -3.75 7.10 -18.96
C SER A 38 -5.18 7.07 -19.51
N SER A 39 -5.35 7.48 -20.76
CA SER A 39 -6.59 7.28 -21.53
C SER A 39 -6.67 5.91 -22.19
N ASN A 40 -5.58 5.15 -22.22
CA ASN A 40 -5.53 3.81 -22.78
C ASN A 40 -5.83 2.75 -21.70
N LEU A 41 -6.91 1.99 -21.91
CA LEU A 41 -7.37 0.98 -20.96
C LEU A 41 -6.32 -0.09 -20.66
N THR A 42 -5.56 -0.52 -21.66
CA THR A 42 -4.51 -1.55 -21.48
C THR A 42 -3.39 -1.05 -20.59
N ILE A 43 -2.95 0.19 -20.79
CA ILE A 43 -1.93 0.83 -19.96
C ILE A 43 -2.46 1.04 -18.53
N ALA A 44 -3.68 1.52 -18.39
CA ALA A 44 -4.31 1.70 -17.09
C ALA A 44 -4.38 0.39 -16.29
N ILE A 45 -4.82 -0.71 -16.90
CA ILE A 45 -4.89 -2.03 -16.25
C ILE A 45 -3.48 -2.54 -15.88
N ALA A 46 -2.50 -2.39 -16.76
CA ALA A 46 -1.13 -2.79 -16.48
C ALA A 46 -0.55 -2.06 -15.26
N PHE A 47 -0.72 -0.75 -15.19
CA PHE A 47 -0.22 0.05 -14.06
C PHE A 47 -1.05 -0.10 -12.78
N LEU A 48 -2.35 -0.38 -12.87
CA LEU A 48 -3.13 -0.82 -11.71
C LEU A 48 -2.64 -2.16 -11.15
N SER A 49 -2.21 -3.07 -12.01
CA SER A 49 -1.60 -4.34 -11.58
C SER A 49 -0.27 -4.11 -10.86
N VAL A 50 0.53 -3.14 -11.32
CA VAL A 50 1.77 -2.71 -10.63
C VAL A 50 1.43 -2.10 -9.27
N ALA A 51 0.42 -1.24 -9.21
CA ALA A 51 -0.05 -0.62 -7.96
C ALA A 51 -0.50 -1.68 -6.95
N ALA A 52 -1.31 -2.65 -7.39
CA ALA A 52 -1.76 -3.76 -6.56
C ALA A 52 -0.60 -4.64 -6.07
N ALA A 53 0.36 -4.95 -6.95
CA ALA A 53 1.55 -5.72 -6.58
C ALA A 53 2.39 -5.00 -5.52
N GLY A 54 2.57 -3.68 -5.65
CA GLY A 54 3.27 -2.85 -4.67
C GLY A 54 2.57 -2.87 -3.31
N ALA A 55 1.26 -2.61 -3.28
CA ALA A 55 0.46 -2.59 -2.06
C ALA A 55 0.46 -3.96 -1.33
N ILE A 56 0.26 -5.05 -2.07
CA ILE A 56 0.27 -6.42 -1.50
C ILE A 56 1.65 -6.79 -0.96
N THR A 57 2.73 -6.32 -1.59
CA THR A 57 4.10 -6.59 -1.13
C THR A 57 4.42 -5.86 0.19
N CYS A 58 3.83 -4.71 0.44
CA CYS A 58 4.01 -3.97 1.68
C CYS A 58 3.46 -4.71 2.91
N ALA A 59 2.38 -5.49 2.79
CA ALA A 59 1.70 -6.11 3.91
C ALA A 59 2.61 -7.04 4.76
N PRO A 60 3.29 -8.06 4.22
CA PRO A 60 4.14 -8.94 5.02
C PRO A 60 5.37 -8.21 5.58
N LEU A 61 5.92 -7.25 4.83
CA LEU A 61 7.05 -6.44 5.28
C LEU A 61 6.65 -5.53 6.45
N PHE A 62 5.47 -4.91 6.37
CA PHE A 62 4.91 -4.12 7.46
C PHE A 62 4.72 -4.96 8.73
N TRP A 63 4.11 -6.15 8.63
CA TRP A 63 3.88 -7.00 9.80
C TRP A 63 5.16 -7.49 10.49
N SER A 64 6.27 -7.54 9.77
CA SER A 64 7.57 -7.87 10.36
C SER A 64 8.09 -6.80 11.33
N LEU A 65 7.62 -5.55 11.23
CA LEU A 65 8.04 -4.45 12.12
C LEU A 65 7.38 -4.56 13.51
N PRO A 66 6.04 -4.53 13.65
CA PRO A 66 5.39 -4.64 14.96
C PRO A 66 5.80 -5.90 15.72
N THR A 67 5.90 -7.03 15.02
CA THR A 67 6.29 -8.31 15.64
C THR A 67 7.73 -8.35 16.13
N SER A 68 8.60 -7.45 15.69
CA SER A 68 9.99 -7.39 16.15
C SER A 68 10.16 -6.72 17.51
N PHE A 69 9.25 -5.84 17.92
CA PHE A 69 9.33 -5.11 19.19
C PHE A 69 8.15 -5.36 20.13
N LEU A 70 7.04 -5.90 19.65
CA LEU A 70 5.93 -6.32 20.50
C LEU A 70 6.17 -7.75 21.01
N ALA A 71 6.25 -7.92 22.33
CA ALA A 71 6.47 -9.21 22.98
C ALA A 71 5.46 -9.41 24.12
N GLY A 72 5.29 -10.68 24.53
CA GLY A 72 4.41 -11.04 25.64
C GLY A 72 2.93 -10.80 25.39
N THR A 73 2.15 -10.63 26.45
CA THR A 73 0.70 -10.43 26.40
C THR A 73 0.28 -9.14 25.70
N GLY A 74 1.13 -8.10 25.76
CA GLY A 74 0.90 -6.83 25.07
C GLY A 74 0.98 -6.92 23.54
N ALA A 75 1.70 -7.92 23.02
CA ALA A 75 1.84 -8.12 21.57
C ALA A 75 0.50 -8.41 20.91
N ALA A 76 -0.32 -9.26 21.49
CA ALA A 76 -1.63 -9.62 20.95
C ALA A 76 -2.55 -8.39 20.86
N ALA A 77 -2.60 -7.57 21.91
CA ALA A 77 -3.39 -6.35 21.94
C ALA A 77 -2.89 -5.31 20.91
N GLY A 78 -1.58 -5.11 20.82
CA GLY A 78 -0.98 -4.19 19.85
C GLY A 78 -1.23 -4.62 18.40
N ILE A 79 -1.06 -5.90 18.08
CA ILE A 79 -1.36 -6.45 16.75
C ILE A 79 -2.85 -6.31 16.42
N ALA A 80 -3.74 -6.62 17.37
CA ALA A 80 -5.19 -6.46 17.18
C ALA A 80 -5.57 -5.01 16.89
N LEU A 81 -4.99 -4.04 17.61
CA LEU A 81 -5.24 -2.62 17.40
C LEU A 81 -4.79 -2.19 15.99
N ILE A 82 -3.56 -2.53 15.61
CA ILE A 82 -3.01 -2.20 14.28
C ILE A 82 -3.88 -2.81 13.18
N ASN A 83 -4.28 -4.07 13.34
CA ASN A 83 -5.13 -4.75 12.36
C ASN A 83 -6.53 -4.12 12.27
N SER A 84 -7.11 -3.70 13.39
CA SER A 84 -8.40 -3.02 13.41
C SER A 84 -8.36 -1.68 12.68
N VAL A 85 -7.31 -0.87 12.90
CA VAL A 85 -7.09 0.39 12.17
C VAL A 85 -6.87 0.14 10.68
N GLY A 86 -6.08 -0.89 10.33
CA GLY A 86 -5.85 -1.29 8.94
C GLY A 86 -7.14 -1.71 8.22
N ASN A 87 -8.00 -2.48 8.88
CA ASN A 87 -9.30 -2.87 8.33
C ASN A 87 -10.25 -1.67 8.17
N LEU A 88 -10.22 -0.71 9.09
CA LEU A 88 -10.97 0.53 8.96
C LEU A 88 -10.51 1.33 7.73
N ALA A 89 -9.21 1.40 7.47
CA ALA A 89 -8.67 2.03 6.26
C ALA A 89 -9.16 1.31 4.98
N GLY A 90 -9.28 -0.01 5.01
CA GLY A 90 -9.85 -0.81 3.92
C GLY A 90 -11.31 -0.46 3.60
N PHE A 91 -12.09 -0.04 4.58
CA PHE A 91 -13.44 0.49 4.39
C PHE A 91 -13.42 1.95 3.90
N VAL A 92 -12.60 2.78 4.52
CA VAL A 92 -12.54 4.23 4.22
C VAL A 92 -12.03 4.50 2.80
N SER A 93 -11.09 3.69 2.30
CA SER A 93 -10.47 3.92 0.97
C SER A 93 -11.47 3.84 -0.20
N PRO A 94 -12.29 2.79 -0.34
CA PRO A 94 -13.32 2.76 -1.39
C PRO A 94 -14.37 3.85 -1.22
N TYR A 95 -14.76 4.16 0.02
CA TYR A 95 -15.68 5.23 0.31
C TYR A 95 -15.12 6.60 -0.14
N LEU A 96 -13.85 6.88 0.18
CA LEU A 96 -13.18 8.12 -0.23
C LEU A 96 -13.13 8.25 -1.76
N VAL A 97 -12.78 7.17 -2.46
CA VAL A 97 -12.73 7.16 -3.93
C VAL A 97 -14.12 7.41 -4.52
N GLY A 98 -15.15 6.76 -3.99
CA GLY A 98 -16.54 6.97 -4.40
C GLY A 98 -17.00 8.40 -4.17
N TYR A 99 -16.78 8.92 -2.97
CA TYR A 99 -17.14 10.29 -2.60
C TYR A 99 -16.46 11.35 -3.48
N LEU A 100 -15.15 11.20 -3.72
CA LEU A 100 -14.41 12.09 -4.62
C LEU A 100 -14.90 12.00 -6.06
N LYS A 101 -15.27 10.82 -6.53
CA LYS A 101 -15.89 10.62 -7.85
C LYS A 101 -17.23 11.33 -7.96
N ASP A 102 -18.08 11.25 -6.94
CA ASP A 102 -19.38 11.90 -6.92
C ASP A 102 -19.24 13.43 -6.93
N LEU A 103 -18.24 13.96 -6.22
CA LEU A 103 -17.97 15.40 -6.17
C LEU A 103 -17.35 15.95 -7.46
N THR A 104 -16.44 15.20 -8.09
CA THR A 104 -15.61 15.69 -9.20
C THR A 104 -16.02 15.13 -10.55
N GLY A 105 -16.87 14.11 -10.58
CA GLY A 105 -17.23 13.37 -11.79
C GLY A 105 -16.12 12.47 -12.33
N ALA A 106 -14.95 12.39 -11.64
CA ALA A 106 -13.77 11.72 -12.15
C ALA A 106 -13.16 10.75 -11.14
N THR A 107 -13.01 9.50 -11.53
CA THR A 107 -12.34 8.47 -10.69
C THR A 107 -10.85 8.74 -10.49
N GLN A 108 -10.22 9.48 -11.42
CA GLN A 108 -8.79 9.83 -11.35
C GLN A 108 -8.42 10.56 -10.06
N VAL A 109 -9.31 11.43 -9.57
CA VAL A 109 -9.07 12.18 -8.32
C VAL A 109 -8.93 11.23 -7.13
N GLY A 110 -9.75 10.19 -7.06
CA GLY A 110 -9.64 9.16 -6.04
C GLY A 110 -8.31 8.38 -6.13
N MET A 111 -7.86 8.06 -7.33
CA MET A 111 -6.57 7.39 -7.55
C MET A 111 -5.39 8.27 -7.13
N TYR A 112 -5.42 9.57 -7.42
CA TYR A 112 -4.39 10.51 -6.96
C TYR A 112 -4.39 10.65 -5.43
N ALA A 113 -5.55 10.65 -4.80
CA ALA A 113 -5.65 10.65 -3.34
C ALA A 113 -5.00 9.40 -2.73
N LEU A 114 -5.26 8.21 -3.27
CA LEU A 114 -4.63 6.96 -2.83
C LEU A 114 -3.11 6.98 -3.06
N ALA A 115 -2.64 7.50 -4.20
CA ALA A 115 -1.22 7.67 -4.47
C ALA A 115 -0.55 8.59 -3.44
N ALA A 116 -1.19 9.71 -3.09
CA ALA A 116 -0.69 10.64 -2.09
C ALA A 116 -0.60 9.98 -0.69
N ILE A 117 -1.61 9.20 -0.29
CA ILE A 117 -1.60 8.46 0.97
C ILE A 117 -0.45 7.44 1.00
N LEU A 118 -0.21 6.72 -0.10
CA LEU A 118 0.92 5.78 -0.20
C LEU A 118 2.27 6.48 -0.07
N VAL A 119 2.44 7.64 -0.71
CA VAL A 119 3.68 8.43 -0.59
C VAL A 119 3.88 8.92 0.84
N LEU A 120 2.82 9.43 1.49
CA LEU A 120 2.89 9.84 2.89
C LEU A 120 3.28 8.67 3.80
N GLY A 121 2.67 7.50 3.60
CA GLY A 121 3.02 6.29 4.36
C GLY A 121 4.44 5.78 4.10
N ALA A 122 5.00 6.05 2.93
CA ALA A 122 6.38 5.66 2.60
C ALA A 122 7.43 6.60 3.22
N VAL A 123 7.08 7.86 3.50
CA VAL A 123 7.98 8.87 4.06
C VAL A 123 8.00 8.84 5.59
N LEU A 124 6.86 8.50 6.22
CA LEU A 124 6.71 8.38 7.68
C LEU A 124 7.37 7.10 8.23
#